data_4f5558475623b434b08ebd5325015d10
#
_entry.id   4f5558475623b434b08ebd5325015d10
#
_cell.length_a   1.000
_cell.length_b   1.000
_cell.length_c   1.000
_cell.angle_alpha   90.00
_cell.angle_beta   90.00
_cell.angle_gamma   90.00
#
_symmetry.space_group_name_H-M   'P 1'
#
loop_
_entity.id
_entity.type
_entity.pdbx_description
1 polymer ?
#
loop_
_entity_poly.entity_id
_entity_poly.type
_entity_poly.pdbx_seq_one_letter_code
_entity_poly.pdbx_strand_id
1 'polypeptide(L)'
;EKEETTYAIANITLFGLLAMFFYPIGAHFLFGSHSLAAGLFLGSSIHETAQVTGAGMIYAEHYLQPQVLEIATVTKLVRNTTMVLVIPFLAYRFHSGHSDINTKSVKLSSIFPFFILGFIGFGLIRTIGDMTVSLSEFAFGIITESSWREGIVVIKRSAEFCLAVAMSAVGLNTNFRSFKSPGLKPFYFGFLVACFVGIM
;
A
#
# COMPACT_ATOMS: atom_id res chain seq x y z
N GLU A 1 -2.81 26.21 7.89
CA GLU A 1 -2.49 24.79 8.29
C GLU A 1 -3.54 23.79 7.78
N LYS A 2 -4.86 23.94 8.09
CA LYS A 2 -5.88 22.97 7.64
C LYS A 2 -6.06 22.97 6.12
N GLU A 3 -6.02 24.11 5.49
CA GLU A 3 -6.15 24.24 4.03
C GLU A 3 -4.92 23.68 3.30
N GLU A 4 -3.73 23.90 3.82
CA GLU A 4 -2.46 23.37 3.27
C GLU A 4 -2.41 21.85 3.36
N THR A 5 -2.85 21.29 4.49
CA THR A 5 -2.93 19.82 4.67
C THR A 5 -3.94 19.20 3.72
N THR A 6 -5.11 19.81 3.58
CA THR A 6 -6.16 19.32 2.64
C THR A 6 -5.66 19.36 1.20
N TYR A 7 -4.94 20.42 0.84
CA TYR A 7 -4.36 20.56 -0.49
C TYR A 7 -3.24 19.53 -0.76
N ALA A 8 -2.38 19.28 0.22
CA ALA A 8 -1.33 18.27 0.10
C ALA A 8 -1.93 16.86 -0.09
N ILE A 9 -2.96 16.51 0.68
CA ILE A 9 -3.68 15.23 0.54
C ILE A 9 -4.32 15.13 -0.84
N ALA A 10 -4.99 16.19 -1.31
CA ALA A 10 -5.61 16.21 -2.63
C ALA A 10 -4.59 15.99 -3.77
N ASN A 11 -3.41 16.63 -3.69
CA ASN A 11 -2.32 16.44 -4.65
C ASN A 11 -1.80 14.99 -4.65
N ILE A 12 -1.51 14.43 -3.49
CA ILE A 12 -1.02 13.05 -3.36
C ILE A 12 -2.04 12.08 -3.96
N THR A 13 -3.33 12.28 -3.67
CA THR A 13 -4.40 11.42 -4.19
C THR A 13 -4.51 11.54 -5.72
N LEU A 14 -4.49 12.77 -6.26
CA LEU A 14 -4.60 12.99 -7.70
C LEU A 14 -3.42 12.38 -8.47
N PHE A 15 -2.19 12.70 -8.06
CA PHE A 15 -1.00 12.17 -8.74
C PHE A 15 -0.87 10.66 -8.55
N GLY A 16 -1.30 10.13 -7.41
CA GLY A 16 -1.36 8.70 -7.19
C GLY A 16 -2.40 8.00 -8.07
N LEU A 17 -3.57 8.61 -8.30
CA LEU A 17 -4.55 8.10 -9.26
C LEU A 17 -3.98 8.11 -10.70
N LEU A 18 -3.32 9.19 -11.11
CA LEU A 18 -2.64 9.24 -12.41
C LEU A 18 -1.55 8.15 -12.50
N ALA A 19 -0.73 8.01 -11.47
CA ALA A 19 0.30 6.97 -11.42
C ALA A 19 -0.31 5.56 -11.52
N MET A 20 -1.46 5.32 -10.89
CA MET A 20 -2.16 4.03 -10.97
C MET A 20 -2.48 3.61 -12.41
N PHE A 21 -2.79 4.57 -13.29
CA PHE A 21 -3.08 4.28 -14.71
C PHE A 21 -1.83 4.28 -15.59
N PHE A 22 -0.90 5.20 -15.38
CA PHE A 22 0.24 5.37 -16.27
C PHE A 22 1.43 4.48 -15.91
N TYR A 23 1.65 4.19 -14.64
CA TYR A 23 2.82 3.40 -14.22
C TYR A 23 2.76 1.93 -14.65
N PRO A 24 1.61 1.24 -14.74
CA PRO A 24 1.55 -0.09 -15.33
C PRO A 24 2.08 -0.14 -16.77
N ILE A 25 1.72 0.87 -17.57
CA ILE A 25 2.20 0.99 -18.97
C ILE A 25 3.72 1.25 -18.99
N GLY A 26 4.18 2.20 -18.17
CA GLY A 26 5.60 2.50 -18.03
C GLY A 26 6.41 1.31 -17.54
N ALA A 27 5.91 0.59 -16.54
CA ALA A 27 6.55 -0.62 -16.00
C ALA A 27 6.69 -1.70 -17.07
N HIS A 28 5.66 -1.90 -17.88
CA HIS A 28 5.73 -2.87 -18.98
C HIS A 28 6.73 -2.45 -20.05
N PHE A 29 6.77 -1.18 -20.38
CA PHE A 29 7.75 -0.66 -21.36
C PHE A 29 9.20 -0.78 -20.86
N LEU A 30 9.44 -0.54 -19.57
CA LEU A 30 10.79 -0.55 -18.99
C LEU A 30 11.29 -1.98 -18.67
N PHE A 31 10.40 -2.83 -18.18
CA PHE A 31 10.78 -4.15 -17.63
C PHE A 31 10.25 -5.33 -18.46
N GLY A 32 9.39 -5.08 -19.45
CA GLY A 32 8.80 -6.13 -20.29
C GLY A 32 8.11 -7.22 -19.48
N SER A 33 8.54 -8.47 -19.70
CA SER A 33 7.95 -9.65 -19.02
C SER A 33 8.55 -9.96 -17.63
N HIS A 34 9.46 -9.13 -17.11
CA HIS A 34 10.05 -9.33 -15.78
C HIS A 34 9.10 -8.92 -14.66
N SER A 35 8.20 -9.83 -14.27
CA SER A 35 7.15 -9.61 -13.26
C SER A 35 7.70 -9.09 -11.93
N LEU A 36 8.88 -9.57 -11.51
CA LEU A 36 9.51 -9.13 -10.26
C LEU A 36 9.87 -7.65 -10.31
N ALA A 37 10.54 -7.20 -11.37
CA ALA A 37 10.96 -5.81 -11.53
C ALA A 37 9.75 -4.88 -11.67
N ALA A 38 8.75 -5.26 -12.48
CA ALA A 38 7.51 -4.50 -12.61
C ALA A 38 6.75 -4.37 -11.28
N GLY A 39 6.63 -5.45 -10.52
CA GLY A 39 5.97 -5.45 -9.22
C GLY A 39 6.72 -4.60 -8.19
N LEU A 40 8.04 -4.72 -8.11
CA LEU A 40 8.87 -3.87 -7.24
C LEU A 40 8.73 -2.39 -7.60
N PHE A 41 8.77 -2.06 -8.88
CA PHE A 41 8.57 -0.69 -9.35
C PHE A 41 7.21 -0.14 -8.94
N LEU A 42 6.10 -0.83 -9.22
CA LEU A 42 4.76 -0.39 -8.87
C LEU A 42 4.60 -0.24 -7.35
N GLY A 43 5.12 -1.20 -6.57
CA GLY A 43 5.02 -1.20 -5.11
C GLY A 43 5.83 -0.10 -4.44
N SER A 44 6.99 0.28 -4.99
CA SER A 44 7.86 1.32 -4.43
C SER A 44 7.48 2.73 -4.90
N SER A 45 7.09 2.90 -6.17
CA SER A 45 6.87 4.20 -6.80
C SER A 45 5.53 4.85 -6.45
N ILE A 46 4.47 4.06 -6.26
CA ILE A 46 3.15 4.58 -5.93
C ILE A 46 3.02 4.77 -4.42
N HIS A 47 2.47 5.91 -3.98
CA HIS A 47 2.48 6.27 -2.56
C HIS A 47 1.44 5.50 -1.75
N GLU A 48 0.21 5.39 -2.19
CA GLU A 48 -0.92 4.82 -1.45
C GLU A 48 -1.10 3.33 -1.75
N THR A 49 -1.36 2.53 -0.70
CA THR A 49 -1.49 1.07 -0.83
C THR A 49 -2.64 0.66 -1.76
N ALA A 50 -3.78 1.34 -1.67
CA ALA A 50 -4.93 1.06 -2.53
C ALA A 50 -4.61 1.31 -4.02
N GLN A 51 -3.89 2.39 -4.32
CA GLN A 51 -3.45 2.73 -5.68
C GLN A 51 -2.40 1.73 -6.21
N VAL A 52 -1.50 1.24 -5.34
CA VAL A 52 -0.55 0.17 -5.69
C VAL A 52 -1.29 -1.09 -6.11
N THR A 53 -2.27 -1.50 -5.32
CA THR A 53 -3.06 -2.70 -5.63
C THR A 53 -3.87 -2.49 -6.91
N GLY A 54 -4.47 -1.31 -7.10
CA GLY A 54 -5.16 -0.96 -8.35
C GLY A 54 -4.23 -1.02 -9.56
N ALA A 55 -3.03 -0.44 -9.48
CA ALA A 55 -2.03 -0.51 -10.53
C ALA A 55 -1.58 -1.95 -10.83
N GLY A 56 -1.36 -2.75 -9.76
CA GLY A 56 -1.03 -4.16 -9.87
C GLY A 56 -2.14 -4.98 -10.54
N MET A 57 -3.41 -4.70 -10.24
CA MET A 57 -4.56 -5.33 -10.90
C MET A 57 -4.62 -4.97 -12.39
N ILE A 58 -4.49 -3.68 -12.73
CA ILE A 58 -4.45 -3.22 -14.12
C ILE A 58 -3.34 -3.93 -14.88
N TYR A 59 -2.14 -4.02 -14.30
CA TYR A 59 -1.02 -4.72 -14.92
C TYR A 59 -1.30 -6.22 -15.08
N ALA A 60 -1.78 -6.88 -14.03
CA ALA A 60 -2.06 -8.30 -14.01
C ALA A 60 -3.08 -8.72 -15.07
N GLU A 61 -4.16 -7.94 -15.23
CA GLU A 61 -5.22 -8.20 -16.21
C GLU A 61 -4.79 -7.87 -17.63
N HIS A 62 -4.14 -6.71 -17.83
CA HIS A 62 -3.80 -6.24 -19.18
C HIS A 62 -2.65 -7.02 -19.81
N TYR A 63 -1.65 -7.41 -19.01
CA TYR A 63 -0.45 -8.12 -19.47
C TYR A 63 -0.43 -9.60 -19.10
N LEU A 64 -1.51 -10.14 -18.52
CA LEU A 64 -1.67 -11.55 -18.12
C LEU A 64 -0.56 -12.02 -17.16
N GLN A 65 -0.12 -11.14 -16.24
CA GLN A 65 0.92 -11.42 -15.25
C GLN A 65 0.41 -11.20 -13.81
N PRO A 66 -0.37 -12.14 -13.24
CA PRO A 66 -0.98 -11.99 -11.91
C PRO A 66 0.05 -11.84 -10.77
N GLN A 67 1.27 -12.35 -10.95
CA GLN A 67 2.35 -12.24 -9.98
C GLN A 67 2.74 -10.79 -9.66
N VAL A 68 2.58 -9.87 -10.63
CA VAL A 68 2.92 -8.45 -10.44
C VAL A 68 2.07 -7.80 -9.36
N LEU A 69 0.79 -8.13 -9.28
CA LEU A 69 -0.11 -7.66 -8.22
C LEU A 69 0.38 -8.10 -6.83
N GLU A 70 0.75 -9.38 -6.70
CA GLU A 70 1.22 -9.94 -5.42
C GLU A 70 2.53 -9.26 -4.99
N ILE A 71 3.50 -9.17 -5.92
CA ILE A 71 4.81 -8.55 -5.65
C ILE A 71 4.65 -7.07 -5.29
N ALA A 72 3.85 -6.30 -6.04
CA ALA A 72 3.63 -4.89 -5.77
C ALA A 72 3.00 -4.66 -4.39
N THR A 73 2.00 -5.48 -4.05
CA THR A 73 1.31 -5.39 -2.76
C THR A 73 2.24 -5.74 -1.60
N VAL A 74 3.01 -6.84 -1.71
CA VAL A 74 3.99 -7.23 -0.68
C VAL A 74 5.07 -6.17 -0.53
N THR A 75 5.61 -5.64 -1.62
CA THR A 75 6.62 -4.57 -1.60
C THR A 75 6.11 -3.36 -0.83
N LYS A 76 4.87 -2.96 -1.08
CA LYS A 76 4.25 -1.83 -0.37
C LYS A 76 4.04 -2.11 1.11
N LEU A 77 3.64 -3.33 1.47
CA LEU A 77 3.45 -3.72 2.86
C LEU A 77 4.78 -3.74 3.63
N VAL A 78 5.85 -4.25 3.02
CA VAL A 78 7.20 -4.21 3.59
C VAL A 78 7.64 -2.78 3.85
N ARG A 79 7.47 -1.88 2.87
CA ARG A 79 7.77 -0.45 3.05
C ARG A 79 6.97 0.17 4.20
N ASN A 80 5.67 -0.11 4.30
CA ASN A 80 4.84 0.39 5.39
C ASN A 80 5.29 -0.16 6.75
N THR A 81 5.69 -1.44 6.81
CA THR A 81 6.23 -2.06 8.03
C THR A 81 7.53 -1.39 8.48
N THR A 82 8.40 -1.02 7.55
CA THR A 82 9.64 -0.29 7.89
C THR A 82 9.34 1.05 8.55
N MET A 83 8.28 1.77 8.15
CA MET A 83 7.88 3.02 8.80
C MET A 83 7.51 2.85 10.26
N VAL A 84 6.97 1.69 10.66
CA VAL A 84 6.63 1.37 12.06
C VAL A 84 7.85 1.32 12.95
N LEU A 85 9.00 0.93 12.41
CA LEU A 85 10.27 0.94 13.13
C LEU A 85 10.92 2.32 13.10
N VAL A 86 10.87 3.00 11.96
CA VAL A 86 11.54 4.30 11.75
C VAL A 86 10.87 5.41 12.54
N ILE A 87 9.53 5.48 12.57
CA ILE A 87 8.81 6.56 13.25
C ILE A 87 9.09 6.58 14.77
N PRO A 88 8.96 5.47 15.53
CA PRO A 88 9.32 5.47 16.95
C PRO A 88 10.80 5.74 17.21
N PHE A 89 11.67 5.23 16.35
CA PHE A 89 13.12 5.47 16.47
C PHE A 89 13.45 6.97 16.32
N LEU A 90 12.89 7.63 15.31
CA LEU A 90 13.06 9.08 15.13
C LEU A 90 12.42 9.86 16.27
N ALA A 91 11.22 9.50 16.69
CA ALA A 91 10.55 10.14 17.82
C ALA A 91 11.39 10.03 19.11
N TYR A 92 11.95 8.87 19.39
CA TYR A 92 12.87 8.67 20.53
C TYR A 92 14.10 9.56 20.42
N ARG A 93 14.73 9.62 19.25
CA ARG A 93 15.95 10.39 19.04
C ARG A 93 15.71 11.89 19.13
N PHE A 94 14.58 12.39 18.64
CA PHE A 94 14.20 13.80 18.73
C PHE A 94 13.80 14.22 20.16
N HIS A 95 13.15 13.34 20.93
CA HIS A 95 12.81 13.63 22.33
C HIS A 95 14.02 13.69 23.25
N SER A 96 15.09 12.94 22.95
CA SER A 96 16.32 12.98 23.74
C SER A 96 17.12 14.29 23.57
N GLY A 97 16.77 15.12 22.59
CA GLY A 97 17.50 16.38 22.29
C GLY A 97 16.86 17.68 22.75
N HIS A 98 15.58 17.66 23.17
CA HIS A 98 14.87 18.88 23.59
C HIS A 98 14.18 18.66 24.92
N SER A 99 14.81 19.16 26.00
CA SER A 99 14.28 19.17 27.36
C SER A 99 13.26 20.30 27.56
N ASP A 100 12.31 20.53 26.69
CA ASP A 100 11.26 21.50 26.92
C ASP A 100 9.98 20.84 27.41
N ILE A 101 9.66 21.22 28.63
CA ILE A 101 8.59 20.89 29.53
C ILE A 101 7.25 21.21 28.87
N ASN A 102 6.57 20.26 28.30
CA ASN A 102 5.10 20.14 28.11
C ASN A 102 4.66 19.28 26.91
N THR A 103 5.41 18.28 26.53
CA THR A 103 4.92 17.33 25.56
C THR A 103 4.25 16.16 26.29
N LYS A 104 2.92 16.11 26.24
CA LYS A 104 2.14 14.91 26.61
C LYS A 104 2.85 13.71 26.01
N SER A 105 3.26 12.77 26.86
CA SER A 105 3.89 11.53 26.44
C SER A 105 3.02 10.88 25.36
N VAL A 106 3.48 10.92 24.12
CA VAL A 106 2.80 10.26 23.02
C VAL A 106 2.87 8.77 23.32
N LYS A 107 1.75 8.18 23.72
CA LYS A 107 1.69 6.76 24.04
C LYS A 107 2.14 5.97 22.79
N LEU A 108 3.16 5.15 22.94
CA LEU A 108 3.71 4.32 21.86
C LEU A 108 2.62 3.48 21.18
N SER A 109 1.58 3.10 21.93
CA SER A 109 0.39 2.42 21.41
C SER A 109 -0.45 3.27 20.44
N SER A 110 -0.34 4.61 20.47
CA SER A 110 -1.04 5.51 19.53
C SER A 110 -0.31 5.63 18.18
N ILE A 111 0.98 5.28 18.13
CA ILE A 111 1.81 5.35 16.93
C ILE A 111 1.84 3.99 16.21
N PHE A 112 1.59 2.89 16.96
CA PHE A 112 1.72 1.55 16.43
C PHE A 112 0.49 1.17 15.59
N PRO A 113 0.61 0.94 14.28
CA PRO A 113 -0.50 0.55 13.44
C PRO A 113 -0.84 -0.94 13.66
N PHE A 114 -1.86 -1.17 14.47
CA PHE A 114 -2.32 -2.53 14.85
C PHE A 114 -2.65 -3.44 13.66
N PHE A 115 -2.97 -2.88 12.48
CA PHE A 115 -3.24 -3.67 11.29
C PHE A 115 -2.03 -4.52 10.85
N ILE A 116 -0.80 -4.12 11.20
CA ILE A 116 0.42 -4.87 10.89
C ILE A 116 0.46 -6.19 11.67
N LEU A 117 0.02 -6.17 12.94
CA LEU A 117 -0.10 -7.42 13.71
C LEU A 117 -1.12 -8.36 13.06
N GLY A 118 -2.25 -7.81 12.58
CA GLY A 118 -3.22 -8.57 11.80
C GLY A 118 -2.60 -9.16 10.53
N PHE A 119 -1.87 -8.36 9.78
CA PHE A 119 -1.20 -8.81 8.55
C PHE A 119 -0.18 -9.92 8.82
N ILE A 120 0.69 -9.76 9.82
CA ILE A 120 1.66 -10.80 10.21
C ILE A 120 0.93 -12.05 10.70
N GLY A 121 -0.11 -11.89 11.54
CA GLY A 121 -0.90 -13.01 12.06
C GLY A 121 -1.56 -13.82 10.93
N PHE A 122 -2.24 -13.16 9.99
CA PHE A 122 -2.84 -13.83 8.83
C PHE A 122 -1.79 -14.46 7.91
N GLY A 123 -0.64 -13.81 7.72
CA GLY A 123 0.49 -14.37 6.98
C GLY A 123 1.03 -15.64 7.61
N LEU A 124 1.20 -15.66 8.93
CA LEU A 124 1.63 -16.85 9.67
C LEU A 124 0.60 -17.98 9.59
N ILE A 125 -0.69 -17.67 9.79
CA ILE A 125 -1.77 -18.65 9.68
C ILE A 125 -1.76 -19.27 8.27
N ARG A 126 -1.64 -18.47 7.23
CA ARG A 126 -1.56 -18.96 5.85
C ARG A 126 -0.33 -19.84 5.64
N THR A 127 0.86 -19.39 6.07
CA THR A 127 2.10 -20.14 5.90
C THR A 127 2.05 -21.49 6.62
N ILE A 128 1.56 -21.53 7.86
CA ILE A 128 1.42 -22.77 8.62
C ILE A 128 0.37 -23.69 7.98
N GLY A 129 -0.76 -23.12 7.52
CA GLY A 129 -1.78 -23.88 6.83
C GLY A 129 -1.26 -24.53 5.55
N ASP A 130 -0.57 -23.77 4.70
CA ASP A 130 0.01 -24.28 3.45
C ASP A 130 1.11 -25.33 3.72
N MET A 131 1.94 -25.14 4.77
CA MET A 131 2.94 -26.14 5.18
C MET A 131 2.30 -27.44 5.67
N THR A 132 1.25 -27.34 6.48
CA THR A 132 0.57 -28.54 7.00
C THR A 132 -0.17 -29.29 5.90
N VAL A 133 -0.76 -28.59 4.93
CA VAL A 133 -1.35 -29.22 3.73
C VAL A 133 -0.29 -29.97 2.93
N SER A 134 0.89 -29.38 2.75
CA SER A 134 1.98 -30.05 1.99
C SER A 134 2.53 -31.30 2.67
N LEU A 135 2.38 -31.42 3.99
CA LEU A 135 2.91 -32.53 4.78
C LEU A 135 1.88 -33.64 5.05
N SER A 136 0.59 -33.30 5.18
CA SER A 136 -0.44 -34.23 5.67
C SER A 136 -1.76 -34.20 4.90
N GLU A 137 -1.85 -33.46 3.79
CA GLU A 137 -3.09 -33.20 3.03
C GLU A 137 -4.20 -32.47 3.84
N PHE A 138 -3.93 -32.12 5.09
CA PHE A 138 -4.86 -31.40 5.97
C PHE A 138 -4.21 -30.13 6.51
N ALA A 139 -4.89 -28.99 6.35
CA ALA A 139 -4.50 -27.75 7.02
C ALA A 139 -4.81 -27.89 8.52
N PHE A 140 -3.79 -27.63 9.36
CA PHE A 140 -3.88 -27.75 10.81
C PHE A 140 -4.37 -29.13 11.31
N GLY A 141 -4.28 -30.19 10.49
CA GLY A 141 -4.76 -31.54 10.83
C GLY A 141 -6.29 -31.71 10.86
N ILE A 142 -7.07 -30.70 10.48
CA ILE A 142 -8.54 -30.69 10.61
C ILE A 142 -9.22 -30.36 9.28
N ILE A 143 -8.67 -29.45 8.49
CA ILE A 143 -9.30 -28.91 7.27
C ILE A 143 -8.69 -29.58 6.05
N THR A 144 -9.50 -30.17 5.17
CA THR A 144 -9.04 -30.75 3.93
C THR A 144 -8.41 -29.73 3.00
N GLU A 145 -7.46 -30.11 2.17
CA GLU A 145 -6.80 -29.23 1.20
C GLU A 145 -7.81 -28.47 0.34
N SER A 146 -8.86 -29.12 -0.15
CA SER A 146 -9.89 -28.48 -0.97
C SER A 146 -10.61 -27.37 -0.23
N SER A 147 -11.07 -27.62 1.00
CA SER A 147 -11.74 -26.62 1.83
C SER A 147 -10.81 -25.46 2.23
N TRP A 148 -9.53 -25.75 2.46
CA TRP A 148 -8.52 -24.71 2.74
C TRP A 148 -8.33 -23.80 1.53
N ARG A 149 -8.15 -24.37 0.33
CA ARG A 149 -7.99 -23.59 -0.91
C ARG A 149 -9.23 -22.77 -1.24
N GLU A 150 -10.44 -23.34 -1.10
CA GLU A 150 -11.69 -22.61 -1.27
C GLU A 150 -11.81 -21.46 -0.27
N GLY A 151 -11.50 -21.67 0.99
CA GLY A 151 -11.48 -20.63 2.02
C GLY A 151 -10.55 -19.48 1.65
N ILE A 152 -9.34 -19.76 1.17
CA ILE A 152 -8.39 -18.74 0.70
C ILE A 152 -8.96 -17.96 -0.48
N VAL A 153 -9.60 -18.63 -1.44
CA VAL A 153 -10.22 -17.97 -2.60
C VAL A 153 -11.35 -17.04 -2.17
N VAL A 154 -12.20 -17.48 -1.23
CA VAL A 154 -13.28 -16.63 -0.68
C VAL A 154 -12.71 -15.40 0.03
N ILE A 155 -11.68 -15.58 0.87
CA ILE A 155 -11.01 -14.46 1.56
C ILE A 155 -10.39 -13.50 0.53
N LYS A 156 -9.72 -14.01 -0.50
CA LYS A 156 -9.11 -13.19 -1.57
C LYS A 156 -10.17 -12.36 -2.30
N ARG A 157 -11.28 -12.96 -2.72
CA ARG A 157 -12.40 -12.25 -3.38
C ARG A 157 -13.03 -11.21 -2.47
N SER A 158 -13.21 -11.52 -1.20
CA SER A 158 -13.74 -10.57 -0.22
C SER A 158 -12.81 -9.38 -0.04
N ALA A 159 -11.50 -9.62 0.02
CA ALA A 159 -10.49 -8.57 0.10
C ALA A 159 -10.48 -7.67 -1.15
N GLU A 160 -10.58 -8.25 -2.35
CA GLU A 160 -10.69 -7.52 -3.62
C GLU A 160 -11.95 -6.66 -3.66
N PHE A 161 -13.08 -7.18 -3.19
CA PHE A 161 -14.33 -6.41 -3.09
C PHE A 161 -14.19 -5.25 -2.09
N CYS A 162 -13.67 -5.49 -0.89
CA CYS A 162 -13.41 -4.45 0.10
C CYS A 162 -12.47 -3.37 -0.43
N LEU A 163 -11.44 -3.77 -1.20
CA LEU A 163 -10.53 -2.85 -1.84
C LEU A 163 -11.25 -1.98 -2.89
N ALA A 164 -12.09 -2.57 -3.73
CA ALA A 164 -12.88 -1.84 -4.73
C ALA A 164 -13.80 -0.81 -4.06
N VAL A 165 -14.45 -1.16 -2.94
CA VAL A 165 -15.26 -0.24 -2.14
C VAL A 165 -14.41 0.89 -1.56
N ALA A 166 -13.24 0.57 -1.00
CA ALA A 166 -12.32 1.57 -0.45
C ALA A 166 -11.84 2.55 -1.54
N MET A 167 -11.46 2.04 -2.72
CA MET A 167 -11.05 2.87 -3.86
C MET A 167 -12.19 3.76 -4.35
N SER A 168 -13.41 3.24 -4.41
CA SER A 168 -14.59 4.03 -4.78
C SER A 168 -14.85 5.15 -3.76
N ALA A 169 -14.71 4.85 -2.46
CA ALA A 169 -14.87 5.85 -1.41
C ALA A 169 -13.81 6.96 -1.50
N VAL A 170 -12.56 6.62 -1.78
CA VAL A 170 -11.48 7.60 -2.01
C VAL A 170 -11.81 8.48 -3.23
N GLY A 171 -12.23 7.87 -4.35
CA GLY A 171 -12.62 8.60 -5.55
C GLY A 171 -13.77 9.58 -5.30
N LEU A 172 -14.82 9.15 -4.60
CA LEU A 172 -15.98 9.99 -4.27
C LEU A 172 -15.63 11.13 -3.30
N ASN A 173 -14.67 10.89 -2.39
CA ASN A 173 -14.26 11.90 -1.40
C ASN A 173 -13.24 12.91 -1.98
N THR A 174 -12.74 12.67 -3.19
CA THR A 174 -11.80 13.57 -3.86
C THR A 174 -12.53 14.81 -4.40
N ASN A 175 -12.32 15.95 -3.74
CA ASN A 175 -12.96 17.21 -4.11
C ASN A 175 -12.10 17.97 -5.13
N PHE A 176 -12.46 17.88 -6.40
CA PHE A 176 -11.78 18.60 -7.49
C PHE A 176 -11.85 20.13 -7.40
N ARG A 177 -12.80 20.69 -6.64
CA ARG A 177 -12.87 22.15 -6.41
C ARG A 177 -11.72 22.65 -5.54
N SER A 178 -11.18 21.83 -4.68
CA SER A 178 -10.03 22.19 -3.82
C SER A 178 -8.78 22.49 -4.63
N PHE A 179 -8.67 22.03 -5.88
CA PHE A 179 -7.55 22.34 -6.78
C PHE A 179 -7.59 23.75 -7.39
N LYS A 180 -8.73 24.45 -7.34
CA LYS A 180 -8.86 25.80 -7.93
C LYS A 180 -8.42 26.92 -7.00
N SER A 181 -8.37 26.69 -5.69
CA SER A 181 -8.19 27.74 -4.69
C SER A 181 -6.75 28.24 -4.51
N PRO A 182 -5.68 27.42 -4.47
CA PRO A 182 -4.33 27.88 -4.14
C PRO A 182 -3.43 28.20 -5.33
N GLY A 183 -3.95 28.18 -6.56
CA GLY A 183 -3.17 28.46 -7.77
C GLY A 183 -2.34 27.27 -8.29
N LEU A 184 -1.69 27.44 -9.44
CA LEU A 184 -0.96 26.40 -10.16
C LEU A 184 0.41 26.04 -9.54
N LYS A 185 0.99 26.91 -8.72
CA LYS A 185 2.34 26.71 -8.16
C LYS A 185 2.48 25.44 -7.30
N PRO A 186 1.61 25.18 -6.29
CA PRO A 186 1.71 23.97 -5.49
C PRO A 186 1.39 22.71 -6.29
N PHE A 187 0.55 22.79 -7.31
CA PHE A 187 0.27 21.70 -8.24
C PHE A 187 1.52 21.30 -9.02
N TYR A 188 2.25 22.27 -9.54
CA TYR A 188 3.50 22.00 -10.26
C TYR A 188 4.57 21.37 -9.36
N PHE A 189 4.63 21.83 -8.11
CA PHE A 189 5.53 21.26 -7.12
C PHE A 189 5.15 19.81 -6.77
N GLY A 190 3.86 19.53 -6.59
CA GLY A 190 3.34 18.18 -6.39
C GLY A 190 3.64 17.24 -7.55
N PHE A 191 3.54 17.73 -8.78
CA PHE A 191 3.90 16.99 -9.98
C PHE A 191 5.40 16.63 -10.00
N LEU A 192 6.28 17.60 -9.73
CA LEU A 192 7.73 17.36 -9.68
C LEU A 192 8.10 16.32 -8.61
N VAL A 193 7.49 16.42 -7.42
CA VAL A 193 7.71 15.44 -6.33
C VAL A 193 7.20 14.06 -6.74
N ALA A 194 6.03 13.96 -7.37
CA ALA A 194 5.49 12.68 -7.84
C ALA A 194 6.40 12.04 -8.90
N CYS A 195 6.89 12.82 -9.87
CA CYS A 195 7.85 12.35 -10.85
C CYS A 195 9.16 11.88 -10.21
N PHE A 196 9.67 12.63 -9.23
CA PHE A 196 10.91 12.27 -8.54
C PHE A 196 10.77 10.95 -7.77
N VAL A 197 9.66 10.78 -7.04
CA VAL A 197 9.37 9.53 -6.30
C VAL A 197 9.15 8.36 -7.26
N GLY A 198 8.61 8.61 -8.46
CA GLY A 198 8.42 7.57 -9.47
C GLY A 198 9.69 7.11 -10.16
N ILE A 199 10.75 7.93 -10.16
CA ILE A 199 12.06 7.61 -10.78
C ILE A 199 12.99 6.92 -9.76
N MET A 200 12.81 7.19 -8.47
CA MET A 200 13.64 6.67 -7.38
C MET A 200 13.24 5.25 -6.95
#